data_acb11f105befc0dcbb0464a077bdee64
#
_entry.id   acb11f105befc0dcbb0464a077bdee64
#
_cell.length_a   1.000
_cell.length_b   1.000
_cell.length_c   1.000
_cell.angle_alpha   90.00
_cell.angle_beta   90.00
_cell.angle_gamma   90.00
#
_symmetry.space_group_name_H-M   'P 1'
#
loop_
_entity.id
_entity.type
_entity.pdbx_description
1 polymer ?
#
loop_
_entity_poly.entity_id
_entity_poly.type
_entity_poly.pdbx_seq_one_letter_code
_entity_poly.pdbx_strand_id
1 'polypeptide(L)'
;MRYAIVSDIHANMAAWRNVLTDIADSRTGKIICLGDILGYGPDSIAVLESVYQHVDVTLQGNHEAAVCRRMATDSFSGLAAEAVSHSRERLAPAALQWLGGLPLTHAEAGFRCAHGDFSAPQDFRYIIE
;
A
#
# COMPACT_ATOMS: atom_id res chain seq x y z
N MET A 1 9.13 -6.91 -20.78
CA MET A 1 8.64 -5.71 -20.08
C MET A 1 9.42 -5.56 -18.77
N ARG A 2 9.75 -4.32 -18.39
CA ARG A 2 10.37 -4.02 -17.09
C ARG A 2 9.28 -3.56 -16.11
N TYR A 3 9.29 -4.12 -14.92
CA TYR A 3 8.37 -3.75 -13.85
C TYR A 3 9.11 -3.00 -12.76
N ALA A 4 8.48 -1.98 -12.17
CA ALA A 4 8.86 -1.43 -10.89
C ALA A 4 7.92 -2.01 -9.83
N ILE A 5 8.48 -2.70 -8.85
CA ILE A 5 7.72 -3.25 -7.73
C ILE A 5 8.10 -2.46 -6.49
N VAL A 6 7.13 -1.80 -5.87
CA VAL A 6 7.29 -0.97 -4.69
C VAL A 6 6.39 -1.45 -3.58
N SER A 7 6.70 -1.13 -2.33
CA SER A 7 5.91 -1.51 -1.17
C SER A 7 6.19 -0.56 0.01
N ASP A 8 5.25 -0.51 0.96
CA ASP A 8 5.50 0.10 2.26
C ASP A 8 5.93 1.59 2.17
N ILE A 9 5.20 2.36 1.39
CA ILE A 9 5.44 3.80 1.20
C ILE A 9 5.17 4.58 2.49
N HIS A 10 4.19 4.11 3.29
CA HIS A 10 3.88 4.62 4.62
C HIS A 10 3.78 6.13 4.70
N ALA A 11 2.98 6.74 3.81
CA ALA A 11 2.71 8.17 3.82
C ALA A 11 3.97 9.07 3.81
N ASN A 12 5.07 8.58 3.24
CA ASN A 12 6.33 9.31 3.11
C ASN A 12 6.46 9.89 1.70
N MET A 13 5.88 11.06 1.48
CA MET A 13 5.88 11.69 0.16
C MET A 13 7.27 12.08 -0.32
N ALA A 14 8.17 12.46 0.58
CA ALA A 14 9.55 12.83 0.22
C ALA A 14 10.31 11.64 -0.37
N ALA A 15 10.23 10.47 0.26
CA ALA A 15 10.84 9.24 -0.25
C ALA A 15 10.15 8.79 -1.55
N TRP A 16 8.82 8.83 -1.58
CA TRP A 16 8.04 8.41 -2.75
C TRP A 16 8.36 9.21 -4.00
N ARG A 17 8.54 10.53 -3.90
CA ARG A 17 8.95 11.37 -5.04
C ARG A 17 10.28 10.94 -5.63
N ASN A 18 11.27 10.61 -4.80
CA ASN A 18 12.57 10.13 -5.26
C ASN A 18 12.45 8.79 -5.99
N VAL A 19 11.63 7.87 -5.46
CA VAL A 19 11.35 6.59 -6.10
C VAL A 19 10.68 6.78 -7.45
N LEU A 20 9.69 7.67 -7.57
CA LEU A 20 9.03 7.97 -8.85
C LEU A 20 10.03 8.54 -9.88
N THR A 21 10.95 9.39 -9.46
CA THR A 21 12.00 9.92 -10.34
C THR A 21 12.90 8.80 -10.88
N ASP A 22 13.35 7.92 -9.98
CA ASP A 22 14.18 6.76 -10.37
C ASP A 22 13.44 5.80 -11.33
N ILE A 23 12.16 5.55 -11.06
CA ILE A 23 11.30 4.75 -11.94
C ILE A 23 11.20 5.38 -13.34
N ALA A 24 10.99 6.69 -13.42
CA ALA A 24 10.89 7.39 -14.70
C ALA A 24 12.18 7.26 -15.53
N ASP A 25 13.35 7.35 -14.88
CA ASP A 25 14.64 7.20 -15.52
C ASP A 25 14.96 5.74 -15.94
N SER A 26 14.27 4.78 -15.33
CA SER A 26 14.55 3.34 -15.49
C SER A 26 13.88 2.68 -16.70
N ARG A 27 13.14 3.41 -17.52
CA ARG A 27 12.34 2.86 -18.64
C ARG A 27 11.39 1.75 -18.21
N THR A 28 10.75 1.94 -17.08
CA THR A 28 9.75 1.01 -16.52
C THR A 28 8.49 1.03 -17.37
N GLY A 29 7.95 -0.14 -17.66
CA GLY A 29 6.70 -0.29 -18.42
C GLY A 29 5.46 -0.40 -17.54
N LYS A 30 5.59 -0.78 -16.27
CA LYS A 30 4.48 -0.94 -15.33
C LYS A 30 4.94 -0.82 -13.89
N ILE A 31 4.15 -0.14 -13.07
CA ILE A 31 4.42 0.04 -11.65
C ILE A 31 3.40 -0.75 -10.84
N ILE A 32 3.87 -1.60 -9.93
CA ILE A 32 3.05 -2.41 -9.03
C ILE A 32 3.41 -2.05 -7.59
N CYS A 33 2.42 -1.60 -6.81
CA CYS A 33 2.57 -1.36 -5.38
C CYS A 33 1.96 -2.52 -4.59
N LEU A 34 2.75 -3.13 -3.72
CA LEU A 34 2.33 -4.29 -2.93
C LEU A 34 1.48 -3.94 -1.71
N GLY A 35 1.22 -2.66 -1.46
CA GLY A 35 0.42 -2.19 -0.33
C GLY A 35 1.23 -1.41 0.70
N ASP A 36 0.59 -1.09 1.82
CA ASP A 36 1.09 -0.22 2.87
C ASP A 36 1.49 1.17 2.35
N ILE A 37 0.53 1.78 1.64
CA ILE A 37 0.62 3.17 1.17
C ILE A 37 0.57 4.12 2.36
N LEU A 38 -0.29 3.79 3.33
CA LEU A 38 -0.62 4.58 4.50
C LEU A 38 0.15 4.11 5.74
N GLY A 39 -0.01 4.87 6.82
CA GLY A 39 0.57 4.55 8.12
C GLY A 39 1.92 5.21 8.35
N TYR A 40 2.27 5.38 9.62
CA TYR A 40 3.50 5.99 10.13
C TYR A 40 3.76 7.44 9.70
N GLY A 41 3.90 7.71 8.41
CA GLY A 41 4.27 9.03 7.89
C GLY A 41 3.12 10.04 7.88
N PRO A 42 3.42 11.33 7.65
CA PRO A 42 2.44 12.41 7.78
C PRO A 42 1.61 12.69 6.53
N ASP A 43 2.00 12.15 5.37
CA ASP A 43 1.51 12.62 4.07
C ASP A 43 0.47 11.67 3.44
N SER A 44 -0.45 11.14 4.24
CA SER A 44 -1.42 10.12 3.80
C SER A 44 -2.20 10.51 2.55
N ILE A 45 -2.75 11.73 2.51
CA ILE A 45 -3.56 12.20 1.38
C ILE A 45 -2.70 12.36 0.12
N ALA A 46 -1.55 13.04 0.25
CA ALA A 46 -0.68 13.31 -0.88
C ALA A 46 -0.10 12.02 -1.49
N VAL A 47 0.30 11.07 -0.66
CA VAL A 47 0.82 9.77 -1.13
C VAL A 47 -0.28 8.95 -1.78
N LEU A 48 -1.48 8.90 -1.19
CA LEU A 48 -2.61 8.17 -1.75
C LEU A 48 -3.00 8.70 -3.13
N GLU A 49 -3.11 10.01 -3.29
CA GLU A 49 -3.40 10.66 -4.58
C GLU A 49 -2.31 10.35 -5.60
N SER A 50 -1.05 10.43 -5.22
CA SER A 50 0.08 10.14 -6.10
C SER A 50 0.13 8.68 -6.52
N VAL A 51 -0.14 7.74 -5.62
CA VAL A 51 -0.24 6.31 -5.94
C VAL A 51 -1.38 6.07 -6.91
N TYR A 52 -2.56 6.64 -6.64
CA TYR A 52 -3.71 6.53 -7.54
C TYR A 52 -3.41 7.02 -8.97
N GLN A 53 -2.60 8.08 -9.10
CA GLN A 53 -2.26 8.67 -10.40
C GLN A 53 -1.17 7.93 -11.17
N HIS A 54 -0.19 7.34 -10.48
CA HIS A 54 1.05 6.86 -11.11
C HIS A 54 1.22 5.34 -11.10
N VAL A 55 0.52 4.62 -10.22
CA VAL A 55 0.69 3.17 -10.05
C VAL A 55 -0.37 2.42 -10.83
N ASP A 56 0.05 1.45 -11.64
CA ASP A 56 -0.87 0.68 -12.49
C ASP A 56 -1.66 -0.37 -11.72
N VAL A 57 -1.02 -0.99 -10.72
CA VAL A 57 -1.63 -2.00 -9.85
C VAL A 57 -1.25 -1.73 -8.42
N THR A 58 -2.26 -1.63 -7.55
CA THR A 58 -2.07 -1.46 -6.10
C THR A 58 -2.75 -2.60 -5.36
N LEU A 59 -2.01 -3.27 -4.48
CA LEU A 59 -2.55 -4.29 -3.57
C LEU A 59 -2.90 -3.66 -2.22
N GLN A 60 -3.80 -4.32 -1.49
CA GLN A 60 -4.12 -3.96 -0.12
C GLN A 60 -3.05 -4.48 0.82
N GLY A 61 -2.43 -3.59 1.59
CA GLY A 61 -1.59 -3.93 2.73
C GLY A 61 -2.39 -4.01 4.02
N ASN A 62 -1.76 -4.44 5.11
CA ASN A 62 -2.42 -4.53 6.40
C ASN A 62 -2.83 -3.16 6.95
N HIS A 63 -2.10 -2.09 6.64
CA HIS A 63 -2.47 -0.73 7.04
C HIS A 63 -3.75 -0.27 6.33
N GLU A 64 -3.90 -0.51 5.04
CA GLU A 64 -5.14 -0.21 4.31
C GLU A 64 -6.31 -1.03 4.83
N ALA A 65 -6.11 -2.32 5.08
CA ALA A 65 -7.13 -3.20 5.65
C ALA A 65 -7.61 -2.70 7.03
N ALA A 66 -6.68 -2.27 7.88
CA ALA A 66 -7.01 -1.70 9.19
C ALA A 66 -7.76 -0.38 9.05
N VAL A 67 -7.32 0.53 8.17
CA VAL A 67 -8.01 1.80 7.91
C VAL A 67 -9.46 1.55 7.45
N CYS A 68 -9.68 0.56 6.61
CA CYS A 68 -11.00 0.15 6.11
C CYS A 68 -11.78 -0.77 7.05
N ARG A 69 -11.30 -0.99 8.27
CA ARG A 69 -11.91 -1.86 9.30
C ARG A 69 -12.06 -3.32 8.87
N ARG A 70 -11.20 -3.81 7.97
CA ARG A 70 -11.16 -5.21 7.55
C ARG A 70 -10.27 -6.07 8.43
N MET A 71 -9.44 -5.45 9.27
CA MET A 71 -8.68 -6.11 10.32
C MET A 71 -8.61 -5.23 11.56
N ALA A 72 -8.42 -5.87 12.72
CA ALA A 72 -8.20 -5.18 13.99
C ALA A 72 -6.77 -4.65 14.09
N THR A 73 -6.56 -3.67 14.96
CA THR A 73 -5.26 -3.04 15.21
C THR A 73 -4.55 -3.58 16.45
N ASP A 74 -5.08 -4.65 17.06
CA ASP A 74 -4.55 -5.20 18.32
C ASP A 74 -3.08 -5.66 18.23
N SER A 75 -2.66 -6.12 17.05
CA SER A 75 -1.28 -6.54 16.78
C SER A 75 -0.36 -5.39 16.32
N PHE A 76 -0.92 -4.20 16.11
CA PHE A 76 -0.15 -3.04 15.67
C PHE A 76 0.61 -2.39 16.84
N SER A 77 1.76 -1.78 16.54
CA SER A 77 2.40 -0.87 17.48
C SER A 77 1.48 0.32 17.80
N GLY A 78 1.72 1.01 18.93
CA GLY A 78 0.94 2.20 19.30
C GLY A 78 0.95 3.27 18.21
N LEU A 79 2.11 3.53 17.60
CA LEU A 79 2.25 4.50 16.50
C LEU A 79 1.47 4.06 15.25
N ALA A 80 1.51 2.79 14.92
CA ALA A 80 0.76 2.26 13.77
C ALA A 80 -0.75 2.36 14.00
N ALA A 81 -1.25 2.03 15.17
CA ALA A 81 -2.66 2.16 15.53
C ALA A 81 -3.14 3.61 15.53
N GLU A 82 -2.32 4.53 16.01
CA GLU A 82 -2.59 5.98 15.92
C GLU A 82 -2.69 6.45 14.47
N ALA A 83 -1.77 6.03 13.62
CA ALA A 83 -1.77 6.37 12.19
C ALA A 83 -3.03 5.85 11.48
N VAL A 84 -3.51 4.66 11.84
CA VAL A 84 -4.78 4.12 11.34
C VAL A 84 -5.96 5.02 11.73
N SER A 85 -6.07 5.40 13.00
CA SER A 85 -7.14 6.29 13.47
C SER A 85 -7.10 7.64 12.78
N HIS A 86 -5.92 8.22 12.67
CA HIS A 86 -5.69 9.49 11.99
C HIS A 86 -6.11 9.45 10.51
N SER A 87 -5.77 8.38 9.80
CA SER A 87 -6.16 8.19 8.41
C SER A 87 -7.67 8.04 8.25
N ARG A 88 -8.33 7.28 9.12
CA ARG A 88 -9.79 7.11 9.11
C ARG A 88 -10.54 8.44 9.24
N GLU A 89 -10.03 9.36 10.05
CA GLU A 89 -10.66 10.65 10.29
C GLU A 89 -10.49 11.64 9.14
N ARG A 90 -9.42 11.51 8.37
CA ARG A 90 -9.01 12.48 7.35
C ARG A 90 -9.29 12.07 5.92
N LEU A 91 -9.38 10.79 5.64
CA LEU A 91 -9.63 10.31 4.29
C LEU A 91 -11.11 10.48 3.91
N ALA A 92 -11.33 10.98 2.69
CA ALA A 92 -12.65 11.08 2.13
C ALA A 92 -13.31 9.70 1.94
N PRO A 93 -14.66 9.59 1.99
CA PRO A 93 -15.35 8.33 1.77
C PRO A 93 -14.98 7.62 0.47
N ALA A 94 -14.76 8.36 -0.61
CA ALA A 94 -14.33 7.79 -1.90
C ALA A 94 -12.94 7.14 -1.82
N ALA A 95 -12.02 7.74 -1.06
CA ALA A 95 -10.69 7.17 -0.82
C ALA A 95 -10.77 5.88 0.00
N LEU A 96 -11.58 5.86 1.05
CA LEU A 96 -11.82 4.67 1.86
C LEU A 96 -12.46 3.54 1.04
N GLN A 97 -13.39 3.88 0.15
CA GLN A 97 -14.01 2.91 -0.75
C GLN A 97 -12.98 2.31 -1.73
N TRP A 98 -12.12 3.14 -2.30
CA TRP A 98 -11.06 2.67 -3.19
C TRP A 98 -10.09 1.74 -2.46
N LEU A 99 -9.59 2.15 -1.29
CA LEU A 99 -8.70 1.33 -0.45
C LEU A 99 -9.34 -0.02 -0.06
N GLY A 100 -10.63 0.01 0.29
CA GLY A 100 -11.37 -1.19 0.65
C GLY A 100 -11.61 -2.16 -0.52
N GLY A 101 -11.55 -1.67 -1.76
CA GLY A 101 -11.68 -2.46 -2.99
C GLY A 101 -10.37 -2.97 -3.56
N LEU A 102 -9.21 -2.63 -2.97
CA LEU A 102 -7.92 -3.10 -3.46
C LEU A 102 -7.78 -4.62 -3.39
N PRO A 103 -7.22 -5.26 -4.43
CA PRO A 103 -7.00 -6.70 -4.44
C PRO A 103 -5.91 -7.10 -3.42
N LEU A 104 -5.99 -8.33 -2.94
CA LEU A 104 -5.00 -8.91 -2.02
C LEU A 104 -3.84 -9.57 -2.76
N THR A 105 -4.06 -9.97 -4.00
CA THR A 105 -3.06 -10.62 -4.86
C THR A 105 -3.15 -10.10 -6.29
N HIS A 106 -2.04 -10.21 -7.00
CA HIS A 106 -1.98 -9.90 -8.42
C HIS A 106 -1.07 -10.89 -9.15
N ALA A 107 -1.37 -11.18 -10.40
CA ALA A 107 -0.56 -12.06 -11.23
C ALA A 107 -0.21 -11.39 -12.55
N GLU A 108 1.04 -11.50 -12.94
CA GLU A 108 1.57 -11.17 -14.26
C GLU A 108 2.11 -12.43 -14.93
N ALA A 109 2.48 -12.32 -16.22
CA ALA A 109 3.15 -13.42 -16.89
C ALA A 109 4.52 -13.70 -16.23
N GLY A 110 4.61 -14.80 -15.50
CA GLY A 110 5.84 -15.26 -14.90
C GLY A 110 6.03 -14.97 -13.40
N PHE A 111 5.15 -14.16 -12.77
CA PHE A 111 5.22 -13.95 -11.31
C PHE A 111 3.86 -13.60 -10.69
N ARG A 112 3.80 -13.70 -9.38
CA ARG A 112 2.62 -13.34 -8.58
C ARG A 112 3.04 -12.44 -7.42
N CYS A 113 2.14 -11.56 -7.01
CA CYS A 113 2.36 -10.59 -5.93
C CYS A 113 1.31 -10.74 -4.83
N ALA A 114 1.72 -10.57 -3.60
CA ALA A 114 0.89 -10.39 -2.42
C ALA A 114 1.65 -9.51 -1.42
N HIS A 115 0.93 -8.78 -0.56
CA HIS A 115 1.56 -8.04 0.54
C HIS A 115 2.04 -8.99 1.64
N GLY A 116 1.19 -9.94 2.03
CA GLY A 116 1.50 -10.99 2.98
C GLY A 116 1.96 -12.29 2.28
N ASP A 117 1.41 -13.42 2.71
CA ASP A 117 1.64 -14.70 2.09
C ASP A 117 0.49 -15.12 1.16
N PHE A 118 0.72 -16.15 0.32
CA PHE A 118 -0.28 -16.63 -0.63
C PHE A 118 -1.25 -17.65 -0.04
N SER A 119 -0.98 -18.21 1.14
CA SER A 119 -1.83 -19.22 1.77
C SER A 119 -3.10 -18.60 2.37
N ALA A 120 -2.97 -17.41 2.93
CA ALA A 120 -4.07 -16.63 3.49
C ALA A 120 -3.74 -15.13 3.37
N PRO A 121 -3.81 -14.55 2.15
CA PRO A 121 -3.36 -13.18 1.91
C PRO A 121 -4.12 -12.13 2.73
N GLN A 122 -5.37 -12.42 3.12
CA GLN A 122 -6.19 -11.55 3.96
C GLN A 122 -5.74 -11.48 5.43
N ASP A 123 -4.89 -12.42 5.88
CA ASP A 123 -4.42 -12.48 7.27
C ASP A 123 -3.12 -11.69 7.47
N PHE A 124 -2.48 -11.26 6.38
CA PHE A 124 -1.22 -10.48 6.42
C PHE A 124 -0.16 -11.07 7.34
N ARG A 125 0.02 -12.38 7.28
CA ARG A 125 1.00 -13.08 8.13
C ARG A 125 2.41 -12.66 7.80
N TYR A 126 3.20 -12.45 8.84
CA TYR A 126 4.65 -12.28 8.68
C TYR A 126 5.28 -13.63 8.35
N ILE A 127 6.22 -13.61 7.40
CA ILE A 127 7.07 -14.77 7.12
C ILE A 127 8.21 -14.70 8.13
N ILE A 128 8.18 -15.59 9.12
CA ILE A 128 9.21 -15.72 10.15
C ILE A 128 9.91 -17.05 9.94
N GLU A 129 11.25 -17.06 9.98
CA GLU A 129 12.06 -18.27 9.94
C GLU A 129 12.03 -19.00 11.30
#